data_f4dd6969b5efb68dfcad179e213c233a
#
_entry.id   f4dd6969b5efb68dfcad179e213c233a
#
_cell.length_a   1.000
_cell.length_b   1.000
_cell.length_c   1.000
_cell.angle_alpha   90.00
_cell.angle_beta   90.00
_cell.angle_gamma   90.00
#
_symmetry.space_group_name_H-M   'P 1'
#
loop_
_entity.id
_entity.type
_entity.pdbx_description
1 polymer ?
#
loop_
_entity_poly.entity_id
_entity_poly.type
_entity_poly.pdbx_seq_one_letter_code
_entity_poly.pdbx_strand_id
1 'polypeptide(L)'
;MTDKITDISAAAGADILSADKTGVPAADRSAAAIQAQPTDGSDGLTTVKEQQLGGGMTVFTNDIHTFGTDAVLLASFAQPRKSTKAVELGTGCGIISLIWCRDGKCASIDAIDIQKEACDLVNTAAEKHNLARKLKVHNADLNALDGVLPAGGFDLVVMNPPYKSKNDGLRCERKEIAVARHEIMCDTNSIVAAAARLLNTGGRLCMCQRPSRLCDLMVSMRNHGIEPKRLRMVEQRQGASPNLFLIEGKKGAKSGIIIEKPLVIEDEKGEFSEEIKQIYGKYYAMKEANARKGRV
;
A
#
# COMPACT_ATOMS: atom_id res chain seq x y z
N MET A 1 -17.16 -3.68 -60.45
CA MET A 1 -16.70 -2.29 -60.34
C MET A 1 -16.18 -2.17 -58.92
N THR A 2 -15.03 -2.69 -58.62
CA THR A 2 -13.60 -2.28 -58.81
C THR A 2 -13.26 -1.00 -58.08
N ASP A 3 -12.49 -1.21 -57.01
CA ASP A 3 -11.29 -0.46 -56.56
C ASP A 3 -11.45 0.97 -56.03
N LYS A 4 -10.96 1.23 -54.84
CA LYS A 4 -9.55 1.49 -54.55
C LYS A 4 -9.27 1.58 -53.05
N ILE A 5 -8.44 0.67 -52.59
CA ILE A 5 -7.60 0.84 -51.44
C ILE A 5 -6.46 1.77 -51.86
N THR A 6 -6.19 2.80 -51.11
CA THR A 6 -4.93 3.55 -51.20
C THR A 6 -4.27 3.66 -49.85
N ASP A 7 -3.14 3.00 -49.81
CA ASP A 7 -2.00 3.14 -48.90
C ASP A 7 -1.66 4.60 -48.57
N ILE A 8 -1.35 4.86 -47.30
CA ILE A 8 -0.42 5.90 -46.92
C ILE A 8 0.55 5.30 -45.87
N SER A 9 1.70 4.91 -46.40
CA SER A 9 2.89 4.67 -45.59
C SER A 9 3.77 5.91 -45.58
N ALA A 10 4.47 6.10 -44.45
CA ALA A 10 5.77 6.74 -44.29
C ALA A 10 5.92 8.27 -44.36
N ALA A 11 6.29 8.84 -43.23
CA ALA A 11 7.45 9.71 -42.97
C ALA A 11 7.51 9.95 -41.45
N ALA A 12 8.38 9.37 -40.68
CA ALA A 12 9.81 9.60 -40.50
C ALA A 12 10.14 10.96 -39.89
N GLY A 13 10.70 10.88 -38.68
CA GLY A 13 11.76 11.79 -38.30
C GLY A 13 11.64 12.37 -36.91
N ALA A 14 12.29 11.70 -35.94
CA ALA A 14 13.27 12.21 -34.95
C ALA A 14 12.99 13.61 -34.35
N ASP A 15 12.78 13.69 -33.05
CA ASP A 15 13.80 13.94 -32.02
C ASP A 15 13.15 13.95 -30.66
N ILE A 16 13.45 12.92 -29.88
CA ILE A 16 13.17 12.90 -28.45
C ILE A 16 14.51 12.69 -27.78
N LEU A 17 15.05 13.71 -27.18
CA LEU A 17 16.07 13.62 -26.16
C LEU A 17 15.79 14.65 -25.07
N SER A 18 15.28 14.21 -23.96
CA SER A 18 15.93 14.10 -22.65
C SER A 18 14.91 13.69 -21.60
N ALA A 19 14.76 12.40 -21.41
CA ALA A 19 14.10 11.88 -20.23
C ALA A 19 15.12 11.86 -19.09
N ASP A 20 14.87 12.66 -18.08
CA ASP A 20 15.58 12.60 -16.80
C ASP A 20 15.38 11.20 -16.19
N LYS A 21 16.48 10.51 -15.91
CA LYS A 21 16.54 9.09 -15.53
C LYS A 21 16.18 8.80 -14.07
N THR A 22 15.42 9.66 -13.40
CA THR A 22 14.96 9.42 -12.02
C THR A 22 13.44 9.42 -11.95
N GLY A 23 12.83 8.33 -12.40
CA GLY A 23 11.38 8.17 -12.46
C GLY A 23 10.66 8.04 -11.11
N VAL A 24 10.92 8.95 -10.17
CA VAL A 24 10.17 9.06 -8.90
C VAL A 24 9.30 10.31 -8.99
N PRO A 25 7.96 10.20 -8.88
CA PRO A 25 7.05 11.34 -8.93
C PRO A 25 7.38 12.37 -7.82
N ALA A 26 7.20 13.65 -8.09
CA ALA A 26 7.47 14.75 -7.13
C ALA A 26 6.73 14.60 -5.78
N ALA A 27 5.57 13.96 -5.77
CA ALA A 27 4.80 13.66 -4.57
C ALA A 27 5.53 12.71 -3.60
N ASP A 28 6.31 11.76 -4.12
CA ASP A 28 7.10 10.84 -3.30
C ASP A 28 8.29 11.54 -2.62
N ARG A 29 8.83 12.59 -3.26
CA ARG A 29 9.89 13.40 -2.66
C ARG A 29 9.41 14.23 -1.46
N SER A 30 8.15 14.68 -1.44
CA SER A 30 7.61 15.45 -0.32
C SER A 30 7.25 14.57 0.89
N ALA A 31 6.92 13.31 0.69
CA ALA A 31 6.69 12.34 1.76
C ALA A 31 8.01 11.82 2.36
N ALA A 32 9.07 11.71 1.55
CA ALA A 32 10.39 11.22 1.98
C ALA A 32 11.26 12.29 2.67
N ALA A 33 10.92 13.58 2.56
CA ALA A 33 11.71 14.68 3.10
C ALA A 33 11.39 15.02 4.57
N ILE A 34 11.13 14.04 5.41
CA ILE A 34 11.14 14.23 6.86
C ILE A 34 12.57 13.97 7.32
N GLN A 35 13.31 15.02 7.58
CA GLN A 35 14.69 14.96 8.09
C GLN A 35 14.72 14.18 9.40
N ALA A 36 15.35 13.01 9.38
CA ALA A 36 15.77 12.30 10.57
C ALA A 36 17.08 12.89 11.05
N GLN A 37 17.22 13.19 12.33
CA GLN A 37 18.54 13.49 12.92
C GLN A 37 19.31 12.17 13.04
N PRO A 38 20.59 12.13 12.64
CA PRO A 38 21.39 10.90 12.75
C PRO A 38 21.81 10.68 14.20
N THR A 39 21.53 9.50 14.73
CA THR A 39 22.24 8.97 15.90
C THR A 39 23.35 8.07 15.40
N ASP A 40 24.58 8.44 15.68
CA ASP A 40 25.81 7.78 15.27
C ASP A 40 25.99 6.43 15.97
N GLY A 41 26.28 5.36 15.20
CA GLY A 41 26.53 4.03 15.74
C GLY A 41 26.84 3.04 14.61
N SER A 42 28.11 2.91 14.27
CA SER A 42 28.65 1.96 13.30
C SER A 42 28.55 0.52 13.77
N ASP A 43 27.80 -0.30 13.02
CA ASP A 43 28.05 -1.71 12.70
C ASP A 43 26.87 -2.18 11.87
N GLY A 44 27.05 -2.63 10.64
CA GLY A 44 26.13 -3.39 9.77
C GLY A 44 24.60 -3.35 9.99
N LEU A 45 24.09 -2.61 10.95
CA LEU A 45 22.69 -2.44 11.31
C LEU A 45 22.02 -1.41 10.41
N THR A 46 20.95 -1.79 9.77
CA THR A 46 20.02 -0.91 9.07
C THR A 46 19.54 0.18 10.05
N THR A 47 19.82 1.45 9.75
CA THR A 47 19.46 2.56 10.62
C THR A 47 17.94 2.67 10.75
N VAL A 48 17.42 2.46 11.95
CA VAL A 48 15.98 2.62 12.24
C VAL A 48 15.68 4.11 12.40
N LYS A 49 14.67 4.59 11.65
CA LYS A 49 14.21 5.99 11.66
C LYS A 49 12.82 6.05 12.29
N GLU A 50 12.63 6.98 13.19
CA GLU A 50 11.33 7.25 13.80
C GLU A 50 10.61 8.35 13.03
N GLN A 51 9.36 8.11 12.64
CA GLN A 51 8.53 9.07 11.91
C GLN A 51 7.18 9.27 12.61
N GLN A 52 6.79 10.53 12.75
CA GLN A 52 5.51 10.89 13.37
C GLN A 52 4.37 10.78 12.37
N LEU A 53 3.29 10.06 12.74
CA LEU A 53 2.07 9.94 11.95
C LEU A 53 0.98 10.96 12.32
N GLY A 54 1.28 11.86 13.27
CA GLY A 54 0.28 12.74 13.88
C GLY A 54 -0.59 12.02 14.92
N GLY A 55 -1.31 12.80 15.73
CA GLY A 55 -2.15 12.24 16.80
C GLY A 55 -1.38 11.47 17.88
N GLY A 56 -0.08 11.75 18.05
CA GLY A 56 0.80 11.06 19.00
C GLY A 56 1.27 9.69 18.55
N MET A 57 0.94 9.22 17.34
CA MET A 57 1.37 7.93 16.80
C MET A 57 2.70 8.06 16.05
N THR A 58 3.56 7.07 16.20
CA THR A 58 4.87 6.96 15.55
C THR A 58 4.96 5.67 14.75
N VAL A 59 5.62 5.70 13.62
CA VAL A 59 6.06 4.52 12.87
C VAL A 59 7.58 4.45 12.86
N PHE A 60 8.12 3.24 12.94
CA PHE A 60 9.54 2.97 12.77
C PHE A 60 9.78 2.43 11.36
N THR A 61 10.78 2.96 10.68
CA THR A 61 11.16 2.57 9.31
C THR A 61 12.66 2.32 9.25
N ASN A 62 13.10 1.62 8.22
CA ASN A 62 14.50 1.49 7.88
C ASN A 62 14.68 1.66 6.36
N ASP A 63 15.87 1.42 5.82
CA ASP A 63 16.14 1.62 4.39
C ASP A 63 15.40 0.62 3.48
N ILE A 64 14.90 -0.49 4.05
CA ILE A 64 14.16 -1.54 3.34
C ILE A 64 12.65 -1.35 3.53
N HIS A 65 12.22 -1.20 4.77
CA HIS A 65 10.81 -1.10 5.17
C HIS A 65 10.42 0.36 5.36
N THR A 66 10.02 0.99 4.26
CA THR A 66 9.45 2.34 4.20
C THR A 66 7.98 2.26 3.78
N PHE A 67 7.29 3.37 3.72
CA PHE A 67 5.93 3.43 3.21
C PHE A 67 5.77 4.57 2.20
N GLY A 68 4.87 4.36 1.25
CA GLY A 68 4.48 5.36 0.26
C GLY A 68 3.04 5.85 0.47
N THR A 69 2.63 6.77 -0.40
CA THR A 69 1.27 7.31 -0.45
C THR A 69 0.23 6.20 -0.61
N ASP A 70 0.51 5.18 -1.40
CA ASP A 70 -0.35 4.04 -1.70
C ASP A 70 -0.83 3.30 -0.45
N ALA A 71 0.03 3.06 0.53
CA ALA A 71 -0.36 2.43 1.79
C ALA A 71 -1.33 3.31 2.60
N VAL A 72 -1.12 4.63 2.61
CA VAL A 72 -2.01 5.60 3.28
C VAL A 72 -3.37 5.65 2.57
N LEU A 73 -3.38 5.65 1.23
CA LEU A 73 -4.60 5.60 0.44
C LEU A 73 -5.38 4.31 0.68
N LEU A 74 -4.69 3.18 0.73
CA LEU A 74 -5.31 1.88 1.00
C LEU A 74 -5.88 1.82 2.41
N ALA A 75 -5.17 2.32 3.42
CA ALA A 75 -5.68 2.39 4.80
C ALA A 75 -6.99 3.19 4.89
N SER A 76 -7.08 4.31 4.14
CA SER A 76 -8.29 5.13 4.05
C SER A 76 -9.40 4.44 3.25
N PHE A 77 -9.09 3.84 2.10
CA PHE A 77 -10.06 3.15 1.24
C PHE A 77 -10.72 1.95 1.92
N ALA A 78 -10.00 1.20 2.72
CA ALA A 78 -10.49 0.01 3.40
C ALA A 78 -11.57 0.32 4.46
N GLN A 79 -11.59 1.52 5.05
CA GLN A 79 -12.63 2.03 5.96
C GLN A 79 -13.07 1.02 7.04
N PRO A 80 -12.17 0.50 7.89
CA PRO A 80 -12.57 -0.41 8.94
C PRO A 80 -13.43 0.30 9.99
N ARG A 81 -14.40 -0.44 10.56
CA ARG A 81 -15.20 0.02 11.69
C ARG A 81 -14.50 -0.30 13.01
N LYS A 82 -14.93 0.30 14.11
CA LYS A 82 -14.38 0.00 15.45
C LYS A 82 -14.51 -1.47 15.85
N SER A 83 -15.54 -2.18 15.36
CA SER A 83 -15.78 -3.60 15.62
C SER A 83 -15.03 -4.54 14.69
N THR A 84 -14.36 -4.05 13.65
CA THR A 84 -13.69 -4.86 12.63
C THR A 84 -12.51 -5.63 13.22
N LYS A 85 -12.44 -6.94 12.97
CA LYS A 85 -11.25 -7.77 13.15
C LYS A 85 -10.50 -7.78 11.81
N ALA A 86 -9.31 -7.21 11.78
CA ALA A 86 -8.55 -7.00 10.56
C ALA A 86 -7.25 -7.80 10.52
N VAL A 87 -6.81 -8.15 9.32
CA VAL A 87 -5.46 -8.67 9.05
C VAL A 87 -4.78 -7.80 8.02
N GLU A 88 -3.54 -7.41 8.27
CA GLU A 88 -2.63 -6.80 7.31
C GLU A 88 -1.60 -7.85 6.88
N LEU A 89 -1.64 -8.25 5.61
CA LEU A 89 -0.67 -9.17 5.00
C LEU A 89 0.49 -8.36 4.41
N GLY A 90 1.73 -8.78 4.68
CA GLY A 90 2.92 -8.06 4.24
C GLY A 90 2.98 -6.67 4.88
N THR A 91 2.97 -6.62 6.21
CA THR A 91 2.79 -5.36 6.96
C THR A 91 3.95 -4.37 6.79
N GLY A 92 5.16 -4.84 6.45
CA GLY A 92 6.35 -4.00 6.35
C GLY A 92 6.58 -3.22 7.65
N CYS A 93 6.59 -1.88 7.56
CA CYS A 93 6.70 -1.02 8.76
C CYS A 93 5.39 -0.84 9.55
N GLY A 94 4.30 -1.51 9.16
CA GLY A 94 3.02 -1.48 9.88
C GLY A 94 2.18 -0.23 9.67
N ILE A 95 2.45 0.56 8.64
CA ILE A 95 1.82 1.87 8.44
C ILE A 95 0.29 1.82 8.42
N ILE A 96 -0.31 0.83 7.75
CA ILE A 96 -1.78 0.69 7.66
C ILE A 96 -2.36 0.39 9.03
N SER A 97 -1.82 -0.60 9.72
CA SER A 97 -2.22 -1.00 11.08
C SER A 97 -2.09 0.15 12.08
N LEU A 98 -0.98 0.90 12.02
CA LEU A 98 -0.73 2.04 12.90
C LEU A 98 -1.66 3.23 12.63
N ILE A 99 -2.01 3.51 11.36
CA ILE A 99 -3.04 4.51 11.01
C ILE A 99 -4.38 4.11 11.65
N TRP A 100 -4.80 2.85 11.54
CA TRP A 100 -6.04 2.38 12.14
C TRP A 100 -6.03 2.40 13.67
N CYS A 101 -4.89 2.09 14.30
CA CYS A 101 -4.72 2.24 15.74
C CYS A 101 -4.85 3.70 16.18
N ARG A 102 -4.15 4.63 15.50
CA ARG A 102 -4.20 6.08 15.74
C ARG A 102 -5.63 6.63 15.66
N ASP A 103 -6.40 6.15 14.68
CA ASP A 103 -7.74 6.66 14.40
C ASP A 103 -8.84 5.91 15.16
N GLY A 104 -8.47 5.03 16.09
CA GLY A 104 -9.41 4.27 16.91
C GLY A 104 -10.28 3.31 16.10
N LYS A 105 -9.79 2.84 14.95
CA LYS A 105 -10.43 1.84 14.10
C LYS A 105 -10.06 0.44 14.56
N CYS A 106 -10.82 -0.57 14.09
CA CYS A 106 -10.69 -2.00 14.39
C CYS A 106 -10.85 -2.37 15.88
N ALA A 107 -11.38 -3.55 16.14
CA ALA A 107 -11.39 -4.18 17.46
C ALA A 107 -10.04 -4.86 17.72
N SER A 108 -9.53 -5.57 16.70
CA SER A 108 -8.19 -6.19 16.70
C SER A 108 -7.57 -6.12 15.30
N ILE A 109 -6.25 -6.13 15.26
CA ILE A 109 -5.47 -6.14 14.04
C ILE A 109 -4.38 -7.20 14.23
N ASP A 110 -4.26 -8.11 13.26
CA ASP A 110 -3.17 -9.06 13.15
C ASP A 110 -2.31 -8.65 11.96
N ALA A 111 -1.07 -8.23 12.22
CA ALA A 111 -0.10 -7.80 11.21
C ALA A 111 0.87 -8.95 10.93
N ILE A 112 1.04 -9.30 9.66
CA ILE A 112 1.84 -10.45 9.24
C ILE A 112 2.93 -10.00 8.29
N ASP A 113 4.14 -10.46 8.52
CA ASP A 113 5.23 -10.35 7.56
C ASP A 113 6.15 -11.57 7.64
N ILE A 114 6.69 -11.98 6.49
CA ILE A 114 7.69 -13.06 6.43
C ILE A 114 9.04 -12.59 6.93
N GLN A 115 9.30 -11.28 6.87
CA GLN A 115 10.57 -10.68 7.27
C GLN A 115 10.52 -10.31 8.76
N LYS A 116 11.43 -10.89 9.53
CA LYS A 116 11.52 -10.62 10.97
C LYS A 116 11.75 -9.14 11.27
N GLU A 117 12.59 -8.48 10.49
CA GLU A 117 12.92 -7.06 10.65
C GLU A 117 11.67 -6.16 10.51
N ALA A 118 10.78 -6.49 9.59
CA ALA A 118 9.48 -5.81 9.45
C ALA A 118 8.65 -5.98 10.72
N CYS A 119 8.55 -7.21 11.23
CA CYS A 119 7.83 -7.50 12.46
C CYS A 119 8.43 -6.76 13.68
N ASP A 120 9.76 -6.66 13.77
CA ASP A 120 10.44 -5.97 14.85
C ASP A 120 10.13 -4.46 14.84
N LEU A 121 10.06 -3.82 13.66
CA LEU A 121 9.65 -2.41 13.53
C LEU A 121 8.22 -2.18 14.05
N VAL A 122 7.29 -3.07 13.68
CA VAL A 122 5.89 -2.98 14.13
C VAL A 122 5.77 -3.25 15.62
N ASN A 123 6.50 -4.24 16.15
CA ASN A 123 6.54 -4.52 17.60
C ASN A 123 7.06 -3.32 18.38
N THR A 124 8.15 -2.69 17.93
CA THR A 124 8.69 -1.46 18.55
C THR A 124 7.63 -0.35 18.63
N ALA A 125 6.87 -0.15 17.54
CA ALA A 125 5.77 0.82 17.54
C ALA A 125 4.63 0.39 18.49
N ALA A 126 4.26 -0.90 18.48
CA ALA A 126 3.20 -1.43 19.33
C ALA A 126 3.53 -1.30 20.82
N GLU A 127 4.76 -1.57 21.23
CA GLU A 127 5.25 -1.37 22.58
C GLU A 127 5.24 0.10 23.00
N LYS A 128 5.83 0.97 22.16
CA LYS A 128 5.88 2.42 22.43
C LYS A 128 4.50 3.03 22.66
N HIS A 129 3.47 2.52 21.96
CA HIS A 129 2.11 3.06 22.03
C HIS A 129 1.13 2.18 22.83
N ASN A 130 1.62 1.18 23.55
CA ASN A 130 0.81 0.26 24.37
C ASN A 130 -0.33 -0.41 23.57
N LEU A 131 -0.03 -0.89 22.36
CA LEU A 131 -1.01 -1.45 21.42
C LEU A 131 -1.18 -2.97 21.56
N ALA A 132 -0.50 -3.66 22.46
CA ALA A 132 -0.46 -5.13 22.57
C ALA A 132 -1.85 -5.79 22.66
N ARG A 133 -2.85 -5.09 23.19
CA ARG A 133 -4.24 -5.61 23.26
C ARG A 133 -4.97 -5.50 21.92
N LYS A 134 -4.47 -4.68 21.00
CA LYS A 134 -5.16 -4.33 19.74
C LYS A 134 -4.40 -4.77 18.49
N LEU A 135 -3.08 -4.68 18.51
CA LEU A 135 -2.21 -5.02 17.39
C LEU A 135 -1.32 -6.20 17.81
N LYS A 136 -1.46 -7.32 17.11
CA LYS A 136 -0.61 -8.50 17.25
C LYS A 136 0.22 -8.66 16.00
N VAL A 137 1.49 -9.00 16.16
CA VAL A 137 2.44 -9.13 15.05
C VAL A 137 2.87 -10.59 14.94
N HIS A 138 2.86 -11.12 13.73
CA HIS A 138 3.20 -12.50 13.42
C HIS A 138 4.29 -12.54 12.36
N ASN A 139 5.44 -13.12 12.69
CA ASN A 139 6.46 -13.43 11.69
C ASN A 139 6.09 -14.77 11.03
N ALA A 140 5.44 -14.72 9.88
CA ALA A 140 4.91 -15.90 9.21
C ALA A 140 4.82 -15.71 7.69
N ASP A 141 4.91 -16.81 6.96
CA ASP A 141 4.61 -16.87 5.52
C ASP A 141 3.08 -16.88 5.34
N LEU A 142 2.56 -15.99 4.49
CA LEU A 142 1.13 -15.95 4.15
C LEU A 142 0.62 -17.24 3.51
N ASN A 143 1.51 -18.06 2.92
CA ASN A 143 1.18 -19.37 2.38
C ASN A 143 1.08 -20.47 3.46
N ALA A 144 1.51 -20.19 4.69
CA ALA A 144 1.61 -21.17 5.79
C ALA A 144 0.97 -20.60 7.08
N LEU A 145 -0.26 -20.11 6.99
CA LEU A 145 -0.97 -19.50 8.13
C LEU A 145 -1.76 -20.49 8.99
N ASP A 146 -1.69 -21.79 8.70
CA ASP A 146 -2.34 -22.82 9.52
C ASP A 146 -1.68 -22.91 10.90
N GLY A 147 -2.50 -22.84 11.95
CA GLY A 147 -2.00 -22.77 13.33
C GLY A 147 -1.53 -21.37 13.76
N VAL A 148 -1.34 -20.43 12.86
CA VAL A 148 -0.99 -19.02 13.15
C VAL A 148 -2.26 -18.19 13.33
N LEU A 149 -3.16 -18.22 12.34
CA LEU A 149 -4.42 -17.51 12.38
C LEU A 149 -5.61 -18.41 12.03
N PRO A 150 -6.77 -18.19 12.69
CA PRO A 150 -7.96 -18.99 12.42
C PRO A 150 -8.52 -18.72 11.01
N ALA A 151 -8.99 -19.77 10.35
CA ALA A 151 -9.76 -19.64 9.11
C ALA A 151 -11.13 -19.02 9.40
N GLY A 152 -11.58 -18.11 8.54
CA GLY A 152 -12.90 -17.47 8.65
C GLY A 152 -13.10 -16.60 9.88
N GLY A 153 -12.01 -16.09 10.49
CA GLY A 153 -12.05 -15.31 11.73
C GLY A 153 -12.10 -13.80 11.55
N PHE A 154 -11.97 -13.28 10.32
CA PHE A 154 -11.71 -11.87 10.07
C PHE A 154 -12.74 -11.22 9.16
N ASP A 155 -13.01 -9.94 9.44
CA ASP A 155 -13.95 -9.11 8.67
C ASP A 155 -13.26 -8.37 7.53
N LEU A 156 -11.95 -8.14 7.65
CA LEU A 156 -11.15 -7.37 6.70
C LEU A 156 -9.75 -7.97 6.58
N VAL A 157 -9.33 -8.19 5.36
CA VAL A 157 -7.91 -8.43 5.00
C VAL A 157 -7.47 -7.28 4.13
N VAL A 158 -6.28 -6.74 4.39
CA VAL A 158 -5.66 -5.70 3.58
C VAL A 158 -4.26 -6.13 3.18
N MET A 159 -3.85 -5.76 1.98
CA MET A 159 -2.46 -5.92 1.53
C MET A 159 -2.07 -4.82 0.53
N ASN A 160 -0.93 -4.20 0.78
CA ASN A 160 -0.21 -3.37 -0.17
C ASN A 160 0.98 -4.18 -0.71
N PRO A 161 0.82 -4.96 -1.79
CA PRO A 161 1.86 -5.85 -2.26
C PRO A 161 2.97 -5.08 -2.99
N PRO A 162 4.20 -5.61 -3.07
CA PRO A 162 5.25 -5.03 -3.89
C PRO A 162 4.88 -5.03 -5.37
N TYR A 163 5.15 -3.93 -6.08
CA TYR A 163 4.66 -3.70 -7.46
C TYR A 163 5.58 -4.23 -8.57
N LYS A 164 6.76 -4.75 -8.26
CA LYS A 164 7.70 -5.20 -9.29
C LYS A 164 7.44 -6.63 -9.71
N SER A 165 7.41 -6.87 -11.04
CA SER A 165 7.34 -8.21 -11.60
C SER A 165 8.70 -8.90 -11.58
N LYS A 166 8.69 -10.25 -11.66
CA LYS A 166 9.91 -11.11 -11.71
C LYS A 166 10.89 -10.73 -12.85
N ASN A 167 10.44 -9.95 -13.84
CA ASN A 167 11.19 -9.61 -15.06
C ASN A 167 11.79 -8.20 -15.06
N ASP A 168 11.58 -7.38 -14.04
CA ASP A 168 12.20 -6.07 -13.97
C ASP A 168 13.68 -6.24 -13.54
N GLY A 169 14.54 -6.34 -14.52
CA GLY A 169 15.94 -6.78 -14.51
C GLY A 169 16.95 -5.99 -13.68
N LEU A 170 16.57 -5.47 -12.52
CA LEU A 170 17.49 -4.96 -11.52
C LEU A 170 17.70 -6.05 -10.46
N ARG A 171 18.74 -6.88 -10.67
CA ARG A 171 19.31 -7.72 -9.60
C ARG A 171 19.74 -6.80 -8.47
N CYS A 172 18.97 -6.80 -7.40
CA CYS A 172 19.36 -6.13 -6.17
C CYS A 172 20.37 -7.02 -5.46
N GLU A 173 21.55 -6.48 -5.16
CA GLU A 173 22.67 -7.23 -4.55
C GLU A 173 22.39 -7.68 -3.10
N ARG A 174 21.36 -7.11 -2.46
CA ARG A 174 20.95 -7.49 -1.12
C ARG A 174 19.68 -8.36 -1.18
N LYS A 175 19.75 -9.56 -0.64
CA LYS A 175 18.64 -10.55 -0.62
C LYS A 175 17.36 -10.00 0.03
N GLU A 176 17.48 -9.19 1.08
CA GLU A 176 16.34 -8.59 1.79
C GLU A 176 15.59 -7.56 0.92
N ILE A 177 16.33 -6.77 0.14
CA ILE A 177 15.73 -5.83 -0.82
C ILE A 177 15.05 -6.59 -1.96
N ALA A 178 15.60 -7.72 -2.37
CA ALA A 178 14.98 -8.58 -3.37
C ALA A 178 13.65 -9.14 -2.86
N VAL A 179 13.55 -9.59 -1.62
CA VAL A 179 12.29 -10.09 -1.01
C VAL A 179 11.26 -8.96 -0.86
N ALA A 180 11.68 -7.77 -0.40
CA ALA A 180 10.78 -6.62 -0.24
C ALA A 180 10.33 -6.01 -1.58
N ARG A 181 11.11 -6.18 -2.66
CA ARG A 181 10.85 -5.56 -3.97
C ARG A 181 10.38 -6.53 -5.05
N HIS A 182 10.53 -7.84 -4.84
CA HIS A 182 10.17 -8.85 -5.82
C HIS A 182 8.93 -9.64 -5.38
N GLU A 183 7.96 -9.77 -6.27
CA GLU A 183 6.84 -10.73 -6.17
C GLU A 183 7.35 -12.20 -6.13
N ILE A 184 8.63 -12.43 -5.80
CA ILE A 184 9.25 -13.77 -5.88
C ILE A 184 8.56 -14.74 -4.92
N MET A 185 7.99 -14.25 -3.82
CA MET A 185 7.38 -15.08 -2.78
C MET A 185 5.86 -14.88 -2.62
N CYS A 186 5.27 -13.91 -3.32
CA CYS A 186 3.84 -13.62 -3.26
C CYS A 186 3.29 -13.30 -4.64
N ASP A 187 2.79 -14.29 -5.34
CA ASP A 187 1.98 -14.00 -6.50
C ASP A 187 0.55 -13.54 -6.05
N THR A 188 -0.14 -12.85 -6.94
CA THR A 188 -1.49 -12.35 -6.69
C THR A 188 -2.46 -13.46 -6.24
N ASN A 189 -2.28 -14.67 -6.77
CA ASN A 189 -3.14 -15.82 -6.47
C ASN A 189 -2.94 -16.31 -5.04
N SER A 190 -1.71 -16.41 -4.56
CA SER A 190 -1.37 -16.79 -3.19
C SER A 190 -1.91 -15.78 -2.17
N ILE A 191 -1.79 -14.48 -2.47
CA ILE A 191 -2.34 -13.41 -1.63
C ILE A 191 -3.86 -13.56 -1.48
N VAL A 192 -4.56 -13.71 -2.61
CA VAL A 192 -6.02 -13.82 -2.62
C VAL A 192 -6.49 -15.13 -1.97
N ALA A 193 -5.77 -16.23 -2.15
CA ALA A 193 -6.05 -17.50 -1.49
C ALA A 193 -5.92 -17.39 0.04
N ALA A 194 -4.83 -16.79 0.54
CA ALA A 194 -4.63 -16.51 1.96
C ALA A 194 -5.77 -15.63 2.53
N ALA A 195 -6.11 -14.55 1.83
CA ALA A 195 -7.20 -13.67 2.21
C ALA A 195 -8.56 -14.42 2.25
N ALA A 196 -8.84 -15.23 1.23
CA ALA A 196 -10.07 -16.02 1.17
C ALA A 196 -10.19 -17.01 2.33
N ARG A 197 -9.07 -17.61 2.76
CA ARG A 197 -9.03 -18.49 3.91
C ARG A 197 -9.32 -17.74 5.22
N LEU A 198 -8.71 -16.58 5.41
CA LEU A 198 -8.83 -15.80 6.64
C LEU A 198 -10.19 -15.12 6.82
N LEU A 199 -10.80 -14.67 5.72
CA LEU A 199 -12.07 -13.94 5.75
C LEU A 199 -13.23 -14.82 6.16
N ASN A 200 -14.11 -14.29 7.01
CA ASN A 200 -15.45 -14.81 7.21
C ASN A 200 -16.33 -14.58 5.96
N THR A 201 -17.49 -15.21 5.88
CA THR A 201 -18.48 -14.94 4.82
C THR A 201 -18.97 -13.49 4.98
N GLY A 202 -18.91 -12.72 3.88
CA GLY A 202 -19.22 -11.30 3.90
C GLY A 202 -18.05 -10.41 4.31
N GLY A 203 -16.92 -10.98 4.71
CA GLY A 203 -15.68 -10.27 4.94
C GLY A 203 -15.08 -9.69 3.66
N ARG A 204 -14.21 -8.70 3.78
CA ARG A 204 -13.69 -7.90 2.67
C ARG A 204 -12.18 -8.04 2.51
N LEU A 205 -11.72 -8.16 1.27
CA LEU A 205 -10.33 -7.99 0.88
C LEU A 205 -10.16 -6.62 0.24
N CYS A 206 -9.23 -5.80 0.74
CA CYS A 206 -8.84 -4.54 0.13
C CYS A 206 -7.37 -4.58 -0.29
N MET A 207 -7.11 -4.20 -1.53
CA MET A 207 -5.76 -4.16 -2.10
C MET A 207 -5.55 -2.92 -2.95
N CYS A 208 -4.29 -2.52 -3.12
CA CYS A 208 -3.89 -1.60 -4.16
C CYS A 208 -2.88 -2.28 -5.10
N GLN A 209 -2.88 -1.90 -6.38
CA GLN A 209 -1.98 -2.48 -7.37
C GLN A 209 -1.90 -1.59 -8.63
N ARG A 210 -0.90 -1.84 -9.48
CA ARG A 210 -0.74 -1.18 -10.78
C ARG A 210 -1.86 -1.58 -11.75
N PRO A 211 -2.36 -0.68 -12.62
CA PRO A 211 -3.47 -0.96 -13.54
C PRO A 211 -3.26 -2.18 -14.44
N SER A 212 -2.02 -2.49 -14.81
CA SER A 212 -1.68 -3.67 -15.60
C SER A 212 -2.02 -5.00 -14.92
N ARG A 213 -2.23 -5.01 -13.60
CA ARG A 213 -2.58 -6.21 -12.82
C ARG A 213 -4.07 -6.33 -12.50
N LEU A 214 -4.89 -5.38 -12.99
CA LEU A 214 -6.31 -5.32 -12.62
C LEU A 214 -7.07 -6.59 -13.01
N CYS A 215 -6.93 -7.03 -14.25
CA CYS A 215 -7.63 -8.22 -14.74
C CYS A 215 -7.20 -9.48 -13.98
N ASP A 216 -5.89 -9.68 -13.77
CA ASP A 216 -5.36 -10.84 -13.04
C ASP A 216 -5.91 -10.89 -11.62
N LEU A 217 -5.92 -9.75 -10.93
CA LEU A 217 -6.42 -9.65 -9.55
C LEU A 217 -7.93 -9.94 -9.48
N MET A 218 -8.73 -9.37 -10.39
CA MET A 218 -10.18 -9.63 -10.42
C MET A 218 -10.51 -11.10 -10.70
N VAL A 219 -9.78 -11.73 -11.63
CA VAL A 219 -9.93 -13.18 -11.93
C VAL A 219 -9.54 -14.00 -10.70
N SER A 220 -8.41 -13.70 -10.07
CA SER A 220 -7.96 -14.39 -8.85
C SER A 220 -8.98 -14.24 -7.72
N MET A 221 -9.51 -13.04 -7.48
CA MET A 221 -10.55 -12.80 -6.47
C MET A 221 -11.76 -13.71 -6.71
N ARG A 222 -12.30 -13.75 -7.93
CA ARG A 222 -13.49 -14.57 -8.25
C ARG A 222 -13.22 -16.07 -8.13
N ASN A 223 -12.04 -16.53 -8.56
CA ASN A 223 -11.63 -17.93 -8.43
C ASN A 223 -11.56 -18.40 -6.96
N HIS A 224 -11.35 -17.47 -6.01
CA HIS A 224 -11.32 -17.76 -4.58
C HIS A 224 -12.61 -17.33 -3.84
N GLY A 225 -13.71 -17.11 -4.57
CA GLY A 225 -15.01 -16.76 -3.97
C GLY A 225 -15.07 -15.35 -3.35
N ILE A 226 -14.18 -14.46 -3.75
CA ILE A 226 -14.19 -13.05 -3.38
C ILE A 226 -14.68 -12.25 -4.59
N GLU A 227 -15.90 -11.74 -4.53
CA GLU A 227 -16.46 -10.94 -5.63
C GLU A 227 -15.98 -9.48 -5.54
N PRO A 228 -15.36 -8.90 -6.60
CA PRO A 228 -15.01 -7.49 -6.66
C PRO A 228 -16.25 -6.61 -6.48
N LYS A 229 -16.19 -5.63 -5.57
CA LYS A 229 -17.35 -4.79 -5.20
C LYS A 229 -17.11 -3.31 -5.38
N ARG A 230 -15.88 -2.84 -5.19
CA ARG A 230 -15.52 -1.43 -5.39
C ARG A 230 -14.17 -1.34 -6.08
N LEU A 231 -14.06 -0.44 -7.03
CA LEU A 231 -12.83 -0.10 -7.73
C LEU A 231 -12.68 1.41 -7.78
N ARG A 232 -11.50 1.91 -7.43
CA ARG A 232 -11.15 3.30 -7.53
C ARG A 232 -9.78 3.47 -8.19
N MET A 233 -9.72 4.19 -9.29
CA MET A 233 -8.45 4.56 -9.93
C MET A 233 -7.80 5.70 -9.17
N VAL A 234 -6.48 5.75 -9.19
CA VAL A 234 -5.68 6.84 -8.60
C VAL A 234 -4.89 7.51 -9.71
N GLU A 235 -5.10 8.81 -9.86
CA GLU A 235 -4.47 9.67 -10.85
C GLU A 235 -3.52 10.64 -10.14
N GLN A 236 -2.34 10.89 -10.73
CA GLN A 236 -1.44 11.90 -10.17
C GLN A 236 -2.06 13.30 -10.27
N ARG A 237 -2.67 13.61 -11.42
CA ARG A 237 -3.44 14.84 -11.70
C ARG A 237 -4.71 14.48 -12.44
N GLN A 238 -5.70 15.34 -12.37
CA GLN A 238 -6.99 15.12 -13.01
C GLN A 238 -6.82 14.84 -14.51
N GLY A 239 -7.38 13.71 -14.97
CA GLY A 239 -7.30 13.26 -16.35
C GLY A 239 -5.98 12.62 -16.75
N ALA A 240 -5.03 12.47 -15.84
CA ALA A 240 -3.82 11.71 -16.12
C ALA A 240 -4.11 10.20 -16.15
N SER A 241 -3.29 9.43 -16.87
CA SER A 241 -3.40 7.98 -16.84
C SER A 241 -3.22 7.47 -15.42
N PRO A 242 -4.12 6.60 -14.90
CA PRO A 242 -4.00 6.05 -13.57
C PRO A 242 -2.69 5.27 -13.39
N ASN A 243 -2.00 5.50 -12.29
CA ASN A 243 -0.77 4.80 -11.94
C ASN A 243 -0.98 3.72 -10.87
N LEU A 244 -2.13 3.74 -10.22
CA LEU A 244 -2.54 2.83 -9.16
C LEU A 244 -4.06 2.62 -9.23
N PHE A 245 -4.54 1.50 -8.72
CA PHE A 245 -5.95 1.32 -8.35
C PHE A 245 -6.09 0.77 -6.94
N LEU A 246 -7.23 1.06 -6.33
CA LEU A 246 -7.70 0.51 -5.07
C LEU A 246 -8.90 -0.37 -5.37
N ILE A 247 -8.91 -1.60 -4.87
CA ILE A 247 -9.99 -2.55 -5.09
C ILE A 247 -10.45 -3.17 -3.77
N GLU A 248 -11.76 -3.36 -3.65
CA GLU A 248 -12.38 -4.11 -2.58
C GLU A 248 -13.19 -5.26 -3.18
N GLY A 249 -12.94 -6.46 -2.69
CA GLY A 249 -13.78 -7.62 -2.95
C GLY A 249 -14.42 -8.13 -1.67
N LYS A 250 -15.57 -8.81 -1.80
CA LYS A 250 -16.33 -9.35 -0.67
C LYS A 250 -16.55 -10.85 -0.84
N LYS A 251 -16.18 -11.65 0.19
CA LYS A 251 -16.30 -13.09 0.18
C LYS A 251 -17.77 -13.52 0.19
N GLY A 252 -18.15 -14.39 -0.76
CA GLY A 252 -19.50 -14.93 -0.89
C GLY A 252 -20.55 -13.92 -1.38
N ALA A 253 -20.14 -12.77 -1.91
CA ALA A 253 -21.08 -11.77 -2.44
C ALA A 253 -21.56 -12.13 -3.85
N LYS A 254 -22.73 -11.62 -4.22
CA LYS A 254 -23.25 -11.67 -5.60
C LYS A 254 -22.46 -10.72 -6.51
N SER A 255 -22.47 -10.97 -7.82
CA SER A 255 -21.83 -10.12 -8.84
C SER A 255 -22.30 -8.66 -8.79
N GLY A 256 -21.46 -7.77 -9.33
CA GLY A 256 -21.69 -6.33 -9.43
C GLY A 256 -20.61 -5.52 -8.74
N ILE A 257 -19.96 -4.62 -9.49
CA ILE A 257 -18.89 -3.74 -9.04
C ILE A 257 -19.32 -2.27 -9.16
N ILE A 258 -18.92 -1.46 -8.20
CA ILE A 258 -19.06 0.00 -8.24
C ILE A 258 -17.70 0.57 -8.62
N ILE A 259 -17.66 1.35 -9.69
CA ILE A 259 -16.49 2.13 -10.08
C ILE A 259 -16.65 3.53 -9.51
N GLU A 260 -15.79 3.88 -8.57
CA GLU A 260 -15.80 5.19 -7.91
C GLU A 260 -15.11 6.24 -8.79
N LYS A 261 -15.38 7.52 -8.51
CA LYS A 261 -14.64 8.61 -9.14
C LYS A 261 -13.15 8.46 -8.86
N PRO A 262 -12.26 8.76 -9.83
CA PRO A 262 -10.83 8.71 -9.60
C PRO A 262 -10.43 9.53 -8.37
N LEU A 263 -9.42 9.05 -7.65
CA LEU A 263 -8.77 9.80 -6.59
C LEU A 263 -7.60 10.55 -7.21
N VAL A 264 -7.63 11.87 -7.13
CA VAL A 264 -6.60 12.75 -7.68
C VAL A 264 -5.64 13.15 -6.59
N ILE A 265 -4.33 12.91 -6.79
CA ILE A 265 -3.31 13.20 -5.77
C ILE A 265 -2.99 14.70 -5.71
N GLU A 266 -2.71 15.32 -6.85
CA GLU A 266 -2.31 16.73 -6.95
C GLU A 266 -3.41 17.57 -7.59
N ASP A 267 -3.60 18.78 -7.09
CA ASP A 267 -4.42 19.80 -7.70
C ASP A 267 -3.70 20.48 -8.89
N GLU A 268 -4.34 21.48 -9.50
CA GLU A 268 -3.79 22.24 -10.63
C GLU A 268 -2.48 23.00 -10.30
N LYS A 269 -2.22 23.26 -9.00
CA LYS A 269 -1.02 23.93 -8.51
C LYS A 269 0.11 22.94 -8.19
N GLY A 270 -0.13 21.63 -8.29
CA GLY A 270 0.83 20.59 -7.92
C GLY A 270 0.92 20.36 -6.40
N GLU A 271 -0.05 20.86 -5.63
CA GLU A 271 -0.21 20.58 -4.22
C GLU A 271 -1.16 19.39 -4.01
N PHE A 272 -1.11 18.77 -2.84
CA PHE A 272 -2.10 17.72 -2.51
C PHE A 272 -3.52 18.25 -2.64
N SER A 273 -4.36 17.46 -3.33
CA SER A 273 -5.78 17.76 -3.42
C SER A 273 -6.43 17.78 -2.03
N GLU A 274 -7.59 18.45 -1.90
CA GLU A 274 -8.30 18.50 -0.63
C GLU A 274 -8.68 17.11 -0.11
N GLU A 275 -8.99 16.17 -1.01
CA GLU A 275 -9.27 14.79 -0.61
C GLU A 275 -8.03 14.11 -0.03
N ILE A 276 -6.87 14.29 -0.65
CA ILE A 276 -5.59 13.76 -0.12
C ILE A 276 -5.26 14.39 1.24
N LYS A 277 -5.45 15.70 1.41
CA LYS A 277 -5.24 16.37 2.70
C LYS A 277 -6.14 15.79 3.79
N GLN A 278 -7.40 15.47 3.45
CA GLN A 278 -8.34 14.81 4.38
C GLN A 278 -7.90 13.37 4.70
N ILE A 279 -7.44 12.59 3.71
CA ILE A 279 -6.94 11.23 3.91
C ILE A 279 -5.73 11.22 4.84
N TYR A 280 -4.79 12.13 4.63
CA TYR A 280 -3.64 12.30 5.54
C TYR A 280 -4.03 12.87 6.90
N GLY A 281 -5.11 13.64 6.99
CA GLY A 281 -5.76 14.10 8.22
C GLY A 281 -4.78 14.60 9.28
N LYS A 282 -4.68 13.87 10.40
CA LYS A 282 -3.82 14.23 11.55
C LYS A 282 -2.34 14.40 11.20
N TYR A 283 -1.84 13.64 10.23
CA TYR A 283 -0.46 13.78 9.75
C TYR A 283 -0.25 15.12 9.03
N TYR A 284 -1.19 15.50 8.16
CA TYR A 284 -1.11 16.77 7.43
C TYR A 284 -1.22 17.97 8.39
N ALA A 285 -2.16 17.93 9.32
CA ALA A 285 -2.33 18.96 10.34
C ALA A 285 -1.07 19.16 11.21
N MET A 286 -0.38 18.08 11.56
CA MET A 286 0.88 18.14 12.29
C MET A 286 1.98 18.82 11.46
N LYS A 287 2.11 18.50 10.17
CA LYS A 287 3.08 19.13 9.26
C LYS A 287 2.86 20.64 9.16
N GLU A 288 1.60 21.07 8.97
CA GLU A 288 1.27 22.51 8.91
C GLU A 288 1.60 23.22 10.21
N ALA A 289 1.29 22.62 11.37
CA ALA A 289 1.59 23.20 12.67
C ALA A 289 3.12 23.41 12.88
N ASN A 290 3.92 22.43 12.44
CA ASN A 290 5.39 22.52 12.53
C ASN A 290 5.97 23.56 11.55
N ALA A 291 5.43 23.65 10.33
CA ALA A 291 5.84 24.65 9.35
C ALA A 291 5.55 26.08 9.81
N ARG A 292 4.45 26.31 10.55
CA ARG A 292 4.12 27.61 11.16
C ARG A 292 5.07 27.98 12.29
N LYS A 293 5.51 27.00 13.11
CA LYS A 293 6.48 27.23 14.21
C LYS A 293 7.90 27.54 13.72
N GLY A 294 8.30 27.02 12.58
CA GLY A 294 9.62 27.29 11.99
C GLY A 294 9.72 28.60 11.19
N ARG A 295 8.65 29.39 11.12
CA ARG A 295 8.60 30.71 10.47
C ARG A 295 8.57 31.90 11.45
N VAL A 296 8.79 31.66 12.76
CA VAL A 296 8.88 32.69 13.82
C VAL A 296 10.34 32.89 14.19
#